data_e8c53967099b48390ff8ec9c60a2bc30
#
_entry.id   e8c53967099b48390ff8ec9c60a2bc30
#
_cell.length_a   1.000
_cell.length_b   1.000
_cell.length_c   1.000
_cell.angle_alpha   90.00
_cell.angle_beta   90.00
_cell.angle_gamma   90.00
#
_symmetry.space_group_name_H-M   'P 1'
#
loop_
_entity.id
_entity.type
_entity.pdbx_description
1 polymer ?
#
loop_
_entity_poly.entity_id
_entity_poly.type
_entity_poly.pdbx_seq_one_letter_code
_entity_poly.pdbx_strand_id
1 'polypeptide(L)'
;FMKSLGSMADKAKRIEKLSSHIASKLNLDSEVCARAGLLSKSDLMTDMVGEFADLQGIMGGHYALHDGEEKKVAFAIRDHYLPRFSGDNLPSTEEGLVIAIADKLDSITGIYGIGNGPTGSKDPYALRRLALGLLRILVEGKQDLNLIELIDSSLNLHSKEVNRDMSNEIYKFMMERLKAYYKESQVDGNVFEAVLAVSPESPLDFHLRIEALNEFIQHSESRSLIEANKRIANILKDYDGKELKLNSSLLEEEAEKKLYLATQVITKQLKKEKDYGLIMSSLLALKEVIDDFFDNVMVNVEDTKLRQARLMLIERVRKLFLSVADVSYLSS
;
A
#
# COMPACT_ATOMS: atom_id res chain seq x y z
N PHE A 1 20.70 20.33 -10.51
CA PHE A 1 20.76 19.43 -9.35
C PHE A 1 21.05 20.23 -8.09
N MET A 2 20.45 19.91 -6.95
CA MET A 2 20.60 20.69 -5.71
C MET A 2 21.90 20.35 -4.99
N LYS A 3 22.67 21.36 -4.57
CA LYS A 3 23.96 21.19 -3.92
C LYS A 3 23.91 20.27 -2.70
N SER A 4 22.85 20.33 -1.89
CA SER A 4 22.62 19.50 -0.72
C SER A 4 22.33 18.02 -1.03
N LEU A 5 21.96 17.70 -2.27
CA LEU A 5 21.71 16.31 -2.73
C LEU A 5 22.92 15.71 -3.47
N GLY A 6 24.03 16.46 -3.62
CA GLY A 6 25.24 16.04 -4.30
C GLY A 6 25.15 16.16 -5.83
N SER A 7 26.05 15.48 -6.53
CA SER A 7 26.13 15.44 -8.00
C SER A 7 25.20 14.40 -8.62
N MET A 8 25.06 14.41 -9.96
CA MET A 8 24.34 13.35 -10.68
C MET A 8 25.02 11.98 -10.51
N ALA A 9 26.36 11.96 -10.37
CA ALA A 9 27.08 10.72 -10.05
C ALA A 9 26.74 10.20 -8.64
N ASP A 10 26.52 11.09 -7.66
CA ASP A 10 26.06 10.67 -6.32
C ASP A 10 24.62 10.12 -6.39
N LYS A 11 23.74 10.76 -7.18
CA LYS A 11 22.39 10.24 -7.44
C LYS A 11 22.45 8.85 -8.09
N ALA A 12 23.25 8.65 -9.13
CA ALA A 12 23.41 7.37 -9.80
C ALA A 12 23.86 6.26 -8.82
N LYS A 13 24.81 6.57 -7.93
CA LYS A 13 25.25 5.62 -6.88
C LYS A 13 24.16 5.31 -5.84
N ARG A 14 23.27 6.25 -5.52
CA ARG A 14 22.13 5.95 -4.65
C ARG A 14 21.11 5.07 -5.37
N ILE A 15 20.81 5.37 -6.64
CA ILE A 15 19.93 4.54 -7.48
C ILE A 15 20.50 3.11 -7.60
N GLU A 16 21.81 2.95 -7.87
CA GLU A 16 22.50 1.65 -7.90
C GLU A 16 22.19 0.82 -6.63
N LYS A 17 22.47 1.40 -5.45
CA LYS A 17 22.27 0.72 -4.16
C LYS A 17 20.81 0.41 -3.89
N LEU A 18 19.93 1.35 -4.18
CA LEU A 18 18.49 1.20 -3.95
C LEU A 18 17.90 0.16 -4.90
N SER A 19 18.34 0.14 -6.17
CA SER A 19 17.94 -0.87 -7.16
C SER A 19 18.38 -2.27 -6.76
N SER A 20 19.61 -2.43 -6.27
CA SER A 20 20.11 -3.71 -5.75
C SER A 20 19.26 -4.19 -4.56
N HIS A 21 18.93 -3.28 -3.63
CA HIS A 21 18.09 -3.60 -2.47
C HIS A 21 16.66 -4.02 -2.89
N ILE A 22 16.03 -3.28 -3.79
CA ILE A 22 14.67 -3.58 -4.29
C ILE A 22 14.66 -4.91 -5.05
N ALA A 23 15.64 -5.14 -5.94
CA ALA A 23 15.79 -6.38 -6.68
C ALA A 23 15.89 -7.60 -5.76
N SER A 24 16.69 -7.49 -4.69
CA SER A 24 16.83 -8.53 -3.66
C SER A 24 15.49 -8.86 -3.00
N LYS A 25 14.65 -7.87 -2.70
CA LYS A 25 13.29 -8.05 -2.13
C LYS A 25 12.35 -8.77 -3.10
N LEU A 26 12.51 -8.52 -4.39
CA LEU A 26 11.69 -9.10 -5.46
C LEU A 26 12.24 -10.43 -6.00
N ASN A 27 13.36 -10.94 -5.46
CA ASN A 27 14.07 -12.12 -5.94
C ASN A 27 14.54 -11.99 -7.41
N LEU A 28 14.89 -10.77 -7.84
CA LEU A 28 15.47 -10.46 -9.13
C LEU A 28 16.99 -10.40 -9.07
N ASP A 29 17.64 -10.34 -10.23
CA ASP A 29 19.09 -10.19 -10.32
C ASP A 29 19.55 -8.81 -9.84
N SER A 30 20.13 -8.77 -8.64
CA SER A 30 20.56 -7.54 -7.98
C SER A 30 21.76 -6.88 -8.68
N GLU A 31 22.62 -7.65 -9.37
CA GLU A 31 23.80 -7.12 -10.07
C GLU A 31 23.36 -6.40 -11.35
N VAL A 32 22.46 -7.02 -12.12
CA VAL A 32 21.86 -6.41 -13.31
C VAL A 32 21.13 -5.11 -12.96
N CYS A 33 20.31 -5.12 -11.89
CA CYS A 33 19.59 -3.94 -11.45
C CYS A 33 20.54 -2.83 -10.93
N ALA A 34 21.58 -3.19 -10.17
CA ALA A 34 22.58 -2.25 -9.70
C ALA A 34 23.31 -1.60 -10.89
N ARG A 35 23.75 -2.41 -11.88
CA ARG A 35 24.43 -1.92 -13.08
C ARG A 35 23.56 -0.95 -13.87
N ALA A 36 22.30 -1.29 -14.10
CA ALA A 36 21.34 -0.41 -14.77
C ALA A 36 21.11 0.89 -13.99
N GLY A 37 20.98 0.81 -12.66
CA GLY A 37 20.86 1.96 -11.78
C GLY A 37 22.03 2.92 -11.87
N LEU A 38 23.26 2.39 -11.82
CA LEU A 38 24.48 3.18 -11.94
C LEU A 38 24.58 3.91 -13.28
N LEU A 39 24.20 3.25 -14.38
CA LEU A 39 24.29 3.81 -15.73
C LEU A 39 23.09 4.66 -16.13
N SER A 40 21.99 4.64 -15.36
CA SER A 40 20.71 5.24 -15.74
C SER A 40 20.74 6.74 -16.07
N LYS A 41 21.77 7.46 -15.65
CA LYS A 41 21.92 8.91 -15.85
C LYS A 41 23.13 9.28 -16.73
N SER A 42 23.81 8.28 -17.33
CA SER A 42 25.04 8.53 -18.11
C SER A 42 24.77 9.31 -19.40
N ASP A 43 23.62 9.10 -20.03
CA ASP A 43 23.22 9.77 -21.27
C ASP A 43 23.01 11.29 -21.12
N LEU A 44 22.78 11.78 -19.90
CA LEU A 44 22.69 13.22 -19.61
C LEU A 44 23.99 13.97 -19.88
N MET A 45 25.11 13.26 -20.02
CA MET A 45 26.43 13.82 -20.35
C MET A 45 26.70 13.92 -21.86
N THR A 46 25.75 13.46 -22.69
CA THR A 46 25.91 13.43 -24.13
C THR A 46 25.31 14.67 -24.80
N ASP A 47 25.93 15.14 -25.89
CA ASP A 47 25.40 16.25 -26.67
C ASP A 47 24.00 15.96 -27.21
N MET A 48 23.74 14.70 -27.59
CA MET A 48 22.44 14.26 -28.08
C MET A 48 21.29 14.57 -27.08
N VAL A 49 21.47 14.20 -25.82
CA VAL A 49 20.45 14.47 -24.77
C VAL A 49 20.47 15.94 -24.34
N GLY A 50 21.63 16.63 -24.46
CA GLY A 50 21.76 18.06 -24.26
C GLY A 50 20.92 18.86 -25.25
N GLU A 51 20.91 18.48 -26.53
CA GLU A 51 20.09 19.11 -27.58
C GLU A 51 18.63 18.63 -27.58
N PHE A 52 18.42 17.34 -27.30
CA PHE A 52 17.10 16.67 -27.38
C PHE A 52 16.74 16.03 -26.02
N ALA A 53 16.35 16.84 -25.06
CA ALA A 53 16.06 16.41 -23.68
C ALA A 53 14.99 15.30 -23.58
N ASP A 54 14.07 15.22 -24.52
CA ASP A 54 13.02 14.17 -24.57
C ASP A 54 13.56 12.78 -24.86
N LEU A 55 14.82 12.68 -25.35
CA LEU A 55 15.50 11.43 -25.63
C LEU A 55 16.22 10.83 -24.41
N GLN A 56 16.17 11.51 -23.25
CA GLN A 56 16.78 10.99 -22.02
C GLN A 56 16.19 9.60 -21.67
N GLY A 57 17.04 8.67 -21.27
CA GLY A 57 16.72 7.26 -21.07
C GLY A 57 16.72 6.47 -22.37
N ILE A 58 16.03 6.95 -23.41
CA ILE A 58 15.99 6.28 -24.71
C ILE A 58 17.41 6.15 -25.29
N MET A 59 18.12 7.24 -25.36
CA MET A 59 19.53 7.24 -25.84
C MET A 59 20.44 6.49 -24.89
N GLY A 60 20.21 6.58 -23.58
CA GLY A 60 20.92 5.77 -22.59
C GLY A 60 20.84 4.27 -22.87
N GLY A 61 19.65 3.77 -23.19
CA GLY A 61 19.46 2.37 -23.60
C GLY A 61 20.18 2.01 -24.89
N HIS A 62 20.15 2.90 -25.91
CA HIS A 62 20.87 2.69 -27.17
C HIS A 62 22.38 2.68 -26.97
N TYR A 63 22.92 3.61 -26.21
CA TYR A 63 24.35 3.67 -25.91
C TYR A 63 24.81 2.44 -25.11
N ALA A 64 24.03 2.03 -24.10
CA ALA A 64 24.33 0.83 -23.33
C ALA A 64 24.43 -0.43 -24.21
N LEU A 65 23.51 -0.61 -25.16
CA LEU A 65 23.58 -1.72 -26.13
C LEU A 65 24.79 -1.61 -27.04
N HIS A 66 25.10 -0.41 -27.53
CA HIS A 66 26.27 -0.18 -28.39
C HIS A 66 27.57 -0.50 -27.67
N ASP A 67 27.68 -0.16 -26.40
CA ASP A 67 28.85 -0.35 -25.57
C ASP A 67 28.96 -1.78 -25.01
N GLY A 68 28.05 -2.67 -25.37
CA GLY A 68 28.07 -4.09 -25.03
C GLY A 68 27.47 -4.47 -23.69
N GLU A 69 26.68 -3.59 -23.08
CA GLU A 69 25.93 -3.94 -21.87
C GLU A 69 24.81 -4.97 -22.18
N GLU A 70 24.44 -5.74 -21.21
CA GLU A 70 23.33 -6.70 -21.35
C GLU A 70 22.03 -6.04 -21.75
N LYS A 71 21.21 -6.72 -22.57
CA LYS A 71 19.90 -6.21 -23.01
C LYS A 71 18.99 -5.82 -21.84
N LYS A 72 19.02 -6.56 -20.75
CA LYS A 72 18.25 -6.26 -19.55
C LYS A 72 18.65 -4.92 -18.92
N VAL A 73 19.95 -4.66 -18.83
CA VAL A 73 20.53 -3.39 -18.37
C VAL A 73 20.06 -2.26 -19.28
N ALA A 74 20.22 -2.41 -20.58
CA ALA A 74 19.90 -1.39 -21.57
C ALA A 74 18.39 -1.04 -21.60
N PHE A 75 17.52 -2.04 -21.52
CA PHE A 75 16.08 -1.83 -21.50
C PHE A 75 15.62 -1.19 -20.19
N ALA A 76 16.22 -1.56 -19.06
CA ALA A 76 15.96 -0.93 -17.78
C ALA A 76 16.39 0.55 -17.79
N ILE A 77 17.52 0.89 -18.38
CA ILE A 77 17.98 2.27 -18.58
C ILE A 77 16.99 3.03 -19.47
N ARG A 78 16.55 2.45 -20.58
CA ARG A 78 15.60 3.08 -21.51
C ARG A 78 14.31 3.48 -20.81
N ASP A 79 13.76 2.60 -19.97
CA ASP A 79 12.42 2.70 -19.44
C ASP A 79 12.32 3.37 -18.05
N HIS A 80 13.45 3.65 -17.37
CA HIS A 80 13.42 4.06 -15.96
C HIS A 80 12.69 5.39 -15.67
N TYR A 81 12.49 6.25 -16.67
CA TYR A 81 11.68 7.46 -16.51
C TYR A 81 10.18 7.18 -16.53
N LEU A 82 9.75 6.03 -17.06
CA LEU A 82 8.34 5.64 -17.11
C LEU A 82 7.77 5.34 -15.70
N PRO A 83 6.46 5.58 -15.48
CA PRO A 83 5.60 6.46 -16.25
C PRO A 83 5.95 7.92 -16.01
N ARG A 84 5.90 8.76 -17.07
CA ARG A 84 6.25 10.20 -17.03
C ARG A 84 5.07 11.10 -16.68
N PHE A 85 3.85 10.62 -16.95
CA PHE A 85 2.59 11.32 -16.70
C PHE A 85 1.45 10.34 -16.43
N SER A 86 0.28 10.84 -16.06
CA SER A 86 -0.91 10.01 -15.86
C SER A 86 -1.30 9.34 -17.18
N GLY A 87 -1.54 8.01 -17.16
CA GLY A 87 -1.86 7.22 -18.36
C GLY A 87 -0.64 6.79 -19.20
N ASP A 88 0.58 7.21 -18.89
CA ASP A 88 1.80 6.72 -19.58
C ASP A 88 2.01 5.22 -19.30
N ASN A 89 2.74 4.53 -20.18
CA ASN A 89 3.08 3.12 -20.00
C ASN A 89 4.00 2.91 -18.80
N LEU A 90 3.92 1.73 -18.20
CA LEU A 90 4.92 1.28 -17.23
C LEU A 90 6.18 0.80 -17.94
N PRO A 91 7.35 0.72 -17.23
CA PRO A 91 8.52 0.01 -17.74
C PRO A 91 8.18 -1.40 -18.21
N SER A 92 8.78 -1.81 -19.32
CA SER A 92 8.44 -3.06 -20.01
C SER A 92 9.10 -4.32 -19.43
N THR A 93 10.05 -4.14 -18.52
CA THR A 93 10.83 -5.22 -17.88
C THR A 93 10.79 -5.08 -16.36
N GLU A 94 10.96 -6.18 -15.64
CA GLU A 94 11.04 -6.18 -14.17
C GLU A 94 12.21 -5.32 -13.67
N GLU A 95 13.37 -5.42 -14.33
CA GLU A 95 14.52 -4.57 -14.01
C GLU A 95 14.22 -3.08 -14.25
N GLY A 96 13.45 -2.77 -15.30
CA GLY A 96 12.97 -1.40 -15.59
C GLY A 96 12.05 -0.87 -14.50
N LEU A 97 11.12 -1.69 -13.98
CA LEU A 97 10.26 -1.34 -12.84
C LEU A 97 11.11 -1.01 -11.60
N VAL A 98 12.11 -1.84 -11.29
CA VAL A 98 13.03 -1.63 -10.15
C VAL A 98 13.76 -0.29 -10.24
N ILE A 99 14.36 0.02 -11.41
CA ILE A 99 15.10 1.27 -11.58
C ILE A 99 14.18 2.49 -11.55
N ALA A 100 12.98 2.36 -12.12
CA ALA A 100 11.98 3.43 -12.10
C ALA A 100 11.49 3.73 -10.68
N ILE A 101 11.29 2.71 -9.83
CA ILE A 101 11.01 2.87 -8.40
C ILE A 101 12.15 3.60 -7.72
N ALA A 102 13.40 3.12 -7.91
CA ALA A 102 14.58 3.66 -7.25
C ALA A 102 14.83 5.14 -7.61
N ASP A 103 14.74 5.52 -8.88
CA ASP A 103 14.96 6.91 -9.33
C ASP A 103 13.88 7.88 -8.80
N LYS A 104 12.61 7.46 -8.86
CA LYS A 104 11.50 8.28 -8.35
C LYS A 104 11.61 8.46 -6.83
N LEU A 105 11.92 7.38 -6.13
CA LEU A 105 12.02 7.37 -4.68
C LEU A 105 13.20 8.20 -4.19
N ASP A 106 14.41 8.08 -4.82
CA ASP A 106 15.57 8.94 -4.52
C ASP A 106 15.23 10.43 -4.68
N SER A 107 14.49 10.78 -5.73
CA SER A 107 14.09 12.17 -5.98
C SER A 107 13.10 12.67 -4.91
N ILE A 108 12.08 11.85 -4.58
CA ILE A 108 11.07 12.23 -3.59
C ILE A 108 11.71 12.40 -2.22
N THR A 109 12.45 11.41 -1.75
CA THR A 109 13.04 11.42 -0.41
C THR A 109 14.10 12.49 -0.24
N GLY A 110 14.94 12.70 -1.27
CA GLY A 110 15.94 13.74 -1.25
C GLY A 110 15.35 15.14 -1.17
N ILE A 111 14.36 15.44 -2.01
CA ILE A 111 13.75 16.77 -2.08
C ILE A 111 12.92 17.08 -0.81
N TYR A 112 12.17 16.09 -0.30
CA TYR A 112 11.48 16.20 0.99
C TYR A 112 12.46 16.40 2.15
N GLY A 113 13.52 15.60 2.20
CA GLY A 113 14.48 15.62 3.28
C GLY A 113 15.28 16.92 3.40
N ILE A 114 15.36 17.72 2.32
CA ILE A 114 15.91 19.09 2.37
C ILE A 114 14.84 20.18 2.55
N GLY A 115 13.60 19.80 2.90
CA GLY A 115 12.51 20.74 3.21
C GLY A 115 11.82 21.35 2.00
N ASN A 116 11.98 20.78 0.80
CA ASN A 116 11.41 21.30 -0.44
C ASN A 116 10.19 20.47 -0.94
N GLY A 117 9.43 19.89 -0.03
CA GLY A 117 8.16 19.21 -0.35
C GLY A 117 7.13 20.15 -1.01
N PRO A 118 6.15 19.59 -1.76
CA PRO A 118 5.11 20.40 -2.42
C PRO A 118 4.22 21.08 -1.38
N THR A 119 3.86 22.34 -1.67
CA THR A 119 2.97 23.14 -0.80
C THR A 119 1.81 23.73 -1.59
N GLY A 120 0.56 23.52 -1.16
CA GLY A 120 -0.62 24.03 -1.86
C GLY A 120 -0.61 23.66 -3.34
N SER A 121 -0.63 24.66 -4.25
CA SER A 121 -0.54 24.44 -5.70
C SER A 121 0.91 24.33 -6.23
N LYS A 122 1.93 24.66 -5.42
CA LYS A 122 3.33 24.70 -5.85
C LYS A 122 3.97 23.31 -5.77
N ASP A 123 4.51 22.88 -6.90
CA ASP A 123 5.28 21.62 -7.01
C ASP A 123 6.37 21.77 -8.08
N PRO A 124 7.42 22.59 -7.80
CA PRO A 124 8.44 22.90 -8.80
C PRO A 124 9.28 21.69 -9.21
N TYR A 125 9.27 20.64 -8.42
CA TYR A 125 10.03 19.41 -8.68
C TYR A 125 9.17 18.26 -9.19
N ALA A 126 7.88 18.51 -9.45
CA ALA A 126 6.92 17.52 -9.93
C ALA A 126 6.80 16.26 -9.03
N LEU A 127 6.95 16.45 -7.71
CA LEU A 127 6.93 15.33 -6.75
C LEU A 127 5.58 14.59 -6.74
N ARG A 128 4.47 15.29 -6.99
CA ARG A 128 3.14 14.66 -7.10
C ARG A 128 3.08 13.68 -8.26
N ARG A 129 3.68 14.04 -9.39
CA ARG A 129 3.77 13.20 -10.58
C ARG A 129 4.72 12.03 -10.36
N LEU A 130 5.87 12.25 -9.72
CA LEU A 130 6.80 11.17 -9.37
C LEU A 130 6.17 10.18 -8.40
N ALA A 131 5.47 10.65 -7.37
CA ALA A 131 4.77 9.80 -6.40
C ALA A 131 3.65 8.98 -7.07
N LEU A 132 2.83 9.60 -7.93
CA LEU A 132 1.81 8.87 -8.69
C LEU A 132 2.45 7.80 -9.58
N GLY A 133 3.52 8.13 -10.30
CA GLY A 133 4.24 7.18 -11.15
C GLY A 133 4.80 6.00 -10.36
N LEU A 134 5.38 6.24 -9.18
CA LEU A 134 5.88 5.20 -8.29
C LEU A 134 4.73 4.30 -7.80
N LEU A 135 3.63 4.89 -7.32
CA LEU A 135 2.47 4.14 -6.84
C LEU A 135 1.83 3.29 -7.94
N ARG A 136 1.75 3.80 -9.18
CA ARG A 136 1.28 3.03 -10.33
C ARG A 136 2.19 1.83 -10.62
N ILE A 137 3.50 1.99 -10.51
CA ILE A 137 4.43 0.86 -10.68
C ILE A 137 4.17 -0.20 -9.61
N LEU A 138 3.98 0.19 -8.34
CA LEU A 138 3.73 -0.76 -7.26
C LEU A 138 2.39 -1.49 -7.43
N VAL A 139 1.33 -0.78 -7.81
CA VAL A 139 -0.03 -1.33 -7.97
C VAL A 139 -0.17 -2.08 -9.31
N GLU A 140 -0.04 -1.36 -10.43
CA GLU A 140 -0.30 -1.90 -11.77
C GLU A 140 0.82 -2.85 -12.22
N GLY A 141 2.06 -2.60 -11.80
CA GLY A 141 3.22 -3.49 -12.03
C GLY A 141 3.29 -4.66 -11.03
N LYS A 142 2.33 -4.76 -10.11
CA LYS A 142 2.18 -5.85 -9.11
C LYS A 142 3.46 -6.08 -8.28
N GLN A 143 4.08 -5.00 -7.83
CA GLN A 143 5.27 -5.06 -6.99
C GLN A 143 4.91 -5.00 -5.51
N ASP A 144 4.94 -6.15 -4.82
CA ASP A 144 4.60 -6.25 -3.39
C ASP A 144 5.78 -5.82 -2.52
N LEU A 145 5.84 -4.52 -2.24
CA LEU A 145 6.91 -3.89 -1.48
C LEU A 145 6.33 -3.00 -0.38
N ASN A 146 6.91 -3.08 0.82
CA ASN A 146 6.56 -2.21 1.94
C ASN A 146 7.00 -0.77 1.66
N LEU A 147 6.03 0.15 1.54
CA LEU A 147 6.28 1.54 1.15
C LEU A 147 7.11 2.31 2.18
N ILE A 148 6.86 2.09 3.47
CA ILE A 148 7.61 2.78 4.54
C ILE A 148 9.07 2.30 4.54
N GLU A 149 9.29 0.99 4.41
CA GLU A 149 10.65 0.42 4.33
C GLU A 149 11.43 0.95 3.12
N LEU A 150 10.76 1.11 1.97
CA LEU A 150 11.37 1.72 0.78
C LEU A 150 11.78 3.19 1.04
N ILE A 151 10.90 3.97 1.65
CA ILE A 151 11.16 5.39 1.99
C ILE A 151 12.36 5.47 2.94
N ASP A 152 12.38 4.68 4.00
CA ASP A 152 13.47 4.65 4.98
C ASP A 152 14.80 4.22 4.35
N SER A 153 14.77 3.19 3.51
CA SER A 153 15.95 2.72 2.78
C SER A 153 16.53 3.82 1.89
N SER A 154 15.68 4.56 1.19
CA SER A 154 16.11 5.65 0.34
C SER A 154 16.66 6.85 1.15
N LEU A 155 15.96 7.28 2.21
CA LEU A 155 16.40 8.36 3.10
C LEU A 155 17.80 8.07 3.69
N ASN A 156 18.07 6.81 4.05
CA ASN A 156 19.35 6.40 4.63
C ASN A 156 20.53 6.44 3.64
N LEU A 157 20.28 6.46 2.34
CA LEU A 157 21.33 6.59 1.33
C LEU A 157 21.77 8.03 1.08
N HIS A 158 20.98 9.02 1.48
CA HIS A 158 21.31 10.42 1.33
C HIS A 158 22.36 10.92 2.34
N SER A 159 22.97 12.07 2.04
CA SER A 159 23.94 12.73 2.91
C SER A 159 23.30 13.17 4.26
N LYS A 160 24.13 13.60 5.21
CA LYS A 160 23.67 14.09 6.52
C LYS A 160 22.83 15.37 6.45
N GLU A 161 22.86 16.06 5.32
CA GLU A 161 22.06 17.29 5.10
C GLU A 161 20.57 16.98 4.86
N VAL A 162 20.24 15.73 4.54
CA VAL A 162 18.88 15.25 4.35
C VAL A 162 18.30 14.78 5.69
N ASN A 163 17.18 15.37 6.08
CA ASN A 163 16.46 14.96 7.29
C ASN A 163 15.83 13.58 7.08
N ARG A 164 16.24 12.62 7.88
CA ARG A 164 15.78 11.22 7.80
C ARG A 164 14.46 10.97 8.55
N ASP A 165 14.04 11.91 9.39
CA ASP A 165 12.80 11.78 10.17
C ASP A 165 11.54 12.13 9.35
N MET A 166 11.69 12.34 8.03
CA MET A 166 10.61 12.70 7.11
C MET A 166 9.77 11.51 6.61
N SER A 167 10.07 10.30 7.03
CA SER A 167 9.45 9.08 6.52
C SER A 167 7.91 9.12 6.61
N ASN A 168 7.38 9.48 7.76
CA ASN A 168 5.93 9.56 7.97
C ASN A 168 5.25 10.66 7.13
N GLU A 169 5.93 11.79 6.92
CA GLU A 169 5.40 12.89 6.10
C GLU A 169 5.37 12.48 4.62
N ILE A 170 6.44 11.85 4.14
CA ILE A 170 6.52 11.32 2.77
C ILE A 170 5.44 10.24 2.57
N TYR A 171 5.28 9.33 3.52
CA TYR A 171 4.24 8.30 3.46
C TYR A 171 2.84 8.93 3.37
N LYS A 172 2.51 9.89 4.23
CA LYS A 172 1.22 10.61 4.18
C LYS A 172 1.00 11.28 2.83
N PHE A 173 2.01 11.97 2.32
CA PHE A 173 1.96 12.59 1.00
C PHE A 173 1.69 11.55 -0.11
N MET A 174 2.34 10.38 -0.06
CA MET A 174 2.11 9.33 -1.05
C MET A 174 0.71 8.74 -0.93
N MET A 175 0.20 8.52 0.29
CA MET A 175 -1.17 8.05 0.50
C MET A 175 -2.24 9.06 0.02
N GLU A 176 -2.00 10.36 0.13
CA GLU A 176 -2.86 11.38 -0.48
C GLU A 176 -2.87 11.27 -2.03
N ARG A 177 -1.74 10.91 -2.65
CA ARG A 177 -1.68 10.69 -4.11
C ARG A 177 -2.38 9.40 -4.50
N LEU A 178 -2.25 8.35 -3.69
CA LEU A 178 -2.98 7.10 -3.88
C LEU A 178 -4.50 7.31 -3.77
N LYS A 179 -4.95 8.14 -2.82
CA LYS A 179 -6.36 8.54 -2.70
C LYS A 179 -6.87 9.27 -3.95
N ALA A 180 -6.06 10.19 -4.50
CA ALA A 180 -6.40 10.88 -5.73
C ALA A 180 -6.50 9.92 -6.92
N TYR A 181 -5.58 8.96 -7.04
CA TYR A 181 -5.58 7.91 -8.06
C TYR A 181 -6.88 7.09 -8.03
N TYR A 182 -7.30 6.63 -6.85
CA TYR A 182 -8.55 5.87 -6.73
C TYR A 182 -9.80 6.72 -6.97
N LYS A 183 -9.76 7.99 -6.62
CA LYS A 183 -10.86 8.92 -6.93
C LYS A 183 -11.05 9.11 -8.44
N GLU A 184 -9.95 9.22 -9.20
CA GLU A 184 -10.01 9.27 -10.68
C GLU A 184 -10.57 7.97 -11.26
N SER A 185 -10.30 6.82 -10.62
CA SER A 185 -10.85 5.50 -10.96
C SER A 185 -12.28 5.26 -10.42
N GLN A 186 -12.96 6.31 -9.90
CA GLN A 186 -14.34 6.26 -9.38
C GLN A 186 -14.54 5.35 -8.17
N VAL A 187 -13.50 5.03 -7.42
CA VAL A 187 -13.62 4.33 -6.14
C VAL A 187 -14.21 5.28 -5.09
N ASP A 188 -15.22 4.81 -4.34
CA ASP A 188 -15.82 5.58 -3.25
C ASP A 188 -14.76 5.93 -2.19
N GLY A 189 -14.77 7.19 -1.73
CA GLY A 189 -13.84 7.65 -0.70
C GLY A 189 -13.95 6.87 0.62
N ASN A 190 -15.13 6.37 0.97
CA ASN A 190 -15.33 5.55 2.17
C ASN A 190 -14.67 4.18 2.04
N VAL A 191 -14.61 3.60 0.84
CA VAL A 191 -13.87 2.35 0.56
C VAL A 191 -12.39 2.56 0.80
N PHE A 192 -11.84 3.68 0.31
CA PHE A 192 -10.45 4.04 0.54
C PHE A 192 -10.15 4.20 2.05
N GLU A 193 -10.97 4.93 2.78
CA GLU A 193 -10.78 5.14 4.24
C GLU A 193 -10.93 3.83 5.02
N ALA A 194 -11.85 2.95 4.63
CA ALA A 194 -12.03 1.63 5.26
C ALA A 194 -10.77 0.77 5.16
N VAL A 195 -10.08 0.80 4.01
CA VAL A 195 -8.82 0.07 3.82
C VAL A 195 -7.67 0.80 4.51
N LEU A 196 -7.61 2.14 4.44
CA LEU A 196 -6.57 2.92 5.12
C LEU A 196 -6.58 2.69 6.64
N ALA A 197 -7.75 2.49 7.23
CA ALA A 197 -7.90 2.26 8.67
C ALA A 197 -7.19 1.00 9.19
N VAL A 198 -6.95 0.00 8.34
CA VAL A 198 -6.18 -1.21 8.69
C VAL A 198 -4.70 -1.12 8.30
N SER A 199 -4.27 0.03 7.75
CA SER A 199 -2.88 0.40 7.47
C SER A 199 -2.07 -0.68 6.72
N PRO A 200 -2.47 -1.11 5.52
CA PRO A 200 -1.68 -2.05 4.72
C PRO A 200 -0.28 -1.49 4.44
N GLU A 201 0.74 -2.34 4.52
CA GLU A 201 2.13 -1.92 4.36
C GLU A 201 2.54 -1.69 2.90
N SER A 202 1.87 -2.37 1.97
CA SER A 202 2.15 -2.35 0.54
C SER A 202 1.02 -1.69 -0.24
N PRO A 203 1.30 -0.82 -1.23
CA PRO A 203 0.28 -0.29 -2.13
C PRO A 203 -0.42 -1.37 -2.96
N LEU A 204 0.24 -2.49 -3.27
CA LEU A 204 -0.39 -3.63 -3.94
C LEU A 204 -1.38 -4.32 -3.00
N ASP A 205 -1.01 -4.57 -1.75
CA ASP A 205 -1.92 -5.13 -0.73
C ASP A 205 -3.13 -4.20 -0.51
N PHE A 206 -2.88 -2.88 -0.45
CA PHE A 206 -3.94 -1.87 -0.40
C PHE A 206 -4.91 -2.01 -1.57
N HIS A 207 -4.38 -2.18 -2.79
CA HIS A 207 -5.18 -2.33 -4.01
C HIS A 207 -6.06 -3.59 -3.98
N LEU A 208 -5.50 -4.72 -3.61
CA LEU A 208 -6.23 -5.99 -3.53
C LEU A 208 -7.40 -5.93 -2.52
N ARG A 209 -7.21 -5.19 -1.42
CA ARG A 209 -8.28 -4.94 -0.44
C ARG A 209 -9.37 -4.00 -0.98
N ILE A 210 -8.99 -2.97 -1.74
CA ILE A 210 -9.96 -2.08 -2.43
C ILE A 210 -10.82 -2.90 -3.40
N GLU A 211 -10.21 -3.76 -4.22
CA GLU A 211 -10.95 -4.62 -5.18
C GLU A 211 -11.94 -5.52 -4.44
N ALA A 212 -11.48 -6.24 -3.42
CA ALA A 212 -12.34 -7.13 -2.63
C ALA A 212 -13.50 -6.37 -1.95
N LEU A 213 -13.24 -5.16 -1.45
CA LEU A 213 -14.26 -4.37 -0.78
C LEU A 213 -15.28 -3.78 -1.77
N ASN A 214 -14.82 -3.37 -2.97
CA ASN A 214 -15.72 -2.93 -4.04
C ASN A 214 -16.64 -4.06 -4.51
N GLU A 215 -16.17 -5.30 -4.56
CA GLU A 215 -16.99 -6.46 -4.87
C GLU A 215 -17.99 -6.73 -3.72
N PHE A 216 -17.51 -6.73 -2.48
CA PHE A 216 -18.34 -6.97 -1.31
C PHE A 216 -19.55 -6.03 -1.21
N ILE A 217 -19.39 -4.74 -1.47
CA ILE A 217 -20.49 -3.76 -1.39
C ILE A 217 -21.59 -3.97 -2.43
N GLN A 218 -21.35 -4.76 -3.49
CA GLN A 218 -22.36 -5.10 -4.49
C GLN A 218 -23.32 -6.21 -4.04
N HIS A 219 -22.96 -6.96 -2.99
CA HIS A 219 -23.83 -8.02 -2.47
C HIS A 219 -24.96 -7.44 -1.64
N SER A 220 -26.16 -8.01 -1.78
CA SER A 220 -27.38 -7.58 -1.05
C SER A 220 -27.23 -7.67 0.48
N GLU A 221 -26.43 -8.65 0.95
CA GLU A 221 -26.18 -8.91 2.36
C GLU A 221 -25.20 -7.92 3.00
N SER A 222 -24.39 -7.25 2.20
CA SER A 222 -23.33 -6.34 2.69
C SER A 222 -23.86 -5.21 3.55
N ARG A 223 -25.04 -4.67 3.20
CA ARG A 223 -25.65 -3.55 3.92
C ARG A 223 -25.91 -3.88 5.39
N SER A 224 -26.54 -5.02 5.69
CA SER A 224 -26.79 -5.47 7.07
C SER A 224 -25.46 -5.66 7.83
N LEU A 225 -24.46 -6.26 7.20
CA LEU A 225 -23.14 -6.47 7.80
C LEU A 225 -22.38 -5.16 8.08
N ILE A 226 -22.50 -4.16 7.21
CA ILE A 226 -21.95 -2.82 7.41
C ILE A 226 -22.61 -2.16 8.63
N GLU A 227 -23.95 -2.18 8.71
CA GLU A 227 -24.70 -1.65 9.84
C GLU A 227 -24.35 -2.35 11.16
N ALA A 228 -24.24 -3.69 11.14
CA ALA A 228 -23.81 -4.47 12.29
C ALA A 228 -22.38 -4.10 12.73
N ASN A 229 -21.44 -3.95 11.81
CA ASN A 229 -20.06 -3.54 12.14
C ASN A 229 -19.98 -2.12 12.70
N LYS A 230 -20.81 -1.18 12.22
CA LYS A 230 -20.95 0.16 12.83
C LYS A 230 -21.42 0.06 14.27
N ARG A 231 -22.47 -0.76 14.51
CA ARG A 231 -22.98 -1.01 15.86
C ARG A 231 -21.92 -1.63 16.76
N ILE A 232 -21.20 -2.65 16.27
CA ILE A 232 -20.08 -3.29 16.98
C ILE A 232 -18.99 -2.25 17.32
N ALA A 233 -18.56 -1.44 16.33
CA ALA A 233 -17.56 -0.40 16.54
C ALA A 233 -17.95 0.59 17.65
N ASN A 234 -19.22 1.01 17.66
CA ASN A 234 -19.75 1.92 18.69
C ASN A 234 -19.79 1.26 20.08
N ILE A 235 -20.22 -0.01 20.16
CA ILE A 235 -20.26 -0.74 21.45
C ILE A 235 -18.85 -0.95 22.01
N LEU A 236 -17.87 -1.21 21.14
CA LEU A 236 -16.48 -1.49 21.54
C LEU A 236 -15.65 -0.22 21.75
N LYS A 237 -16.20 0.99 21.57
CA LYS A 237 -15.44 2.25 21.63
C LYS A 237 -14.69 2.44 22.95
N ASP A 238 -15.30 2.07 24.07
CA ASP A 238 -14.72 2.19 25.42
C ASP A 238 -14.22 0.84 25.96
N TYR A 239 -14.16 -0.18 25.10
CA TYR A 239 -13.67 -1.51 25.48
C TYR A 239 -12.16 -1.60 25.30
N ASP A 240 -11.43 -1.84 26.39
CA ASP A 240 -9.95 -1.82 26.44
C ASP A 240 -9.28 -3.10 25.90
N GLY A 241 -10.07 -4.07 25.43
CA GLY A 241 -9.59 -5.22 24.67
C GLY A 241 -8.54 -6.09 25.40
N LYS A 242 -8.51 -6.12 26.76
CA LYS A 242 -7.59 -7.00 27.47
C LYS A 242 -7.79 -8.43 27.01
N GLU A 243 -6.72 -9.06 26.52
CA GLU A 243 -6.70 -10.44 25.98
C GLU A 243 -7.06 -11.49 27.05
N LEU A 244 -8.32 -11.55 27.40
CA LEU A 244 -8.89 -12.69 28.10
C LEU A 244 -9.38 -13.69 27.03
N LYS A 245 -9.08 -14.97 27.20
CA LYS A 245 -9.68 -15.99 26.33
C LYS A 245 -11.18 -16.00 26.56
N LEU A 246 -11.97 -15.86 25.51
CA LEU A 246 -13.41 -16.00 25.57
C LEU A 246 -13.79 -17.35 26.23
N ASN A 247 -14.41 -17.29 27.38
CA ASN A 247 -14.96 -18.49 28.02
C ASN A 247 -16.38 -18.75 27.48
N SER A 248 -16.48 -19.69 26.54
CA SER A 248 -17.76 -20.03 25.90
C SER A 248 -18.81 -20.61 26.85
N SER A 249 -18.42 -21.08 28.05
CA SER A 249 -19.39 -21.56 29.04
C SER A 249 -20.22 -20.46 29.69
N LEU A 250 -19.82 -19.18 29.49
CA LEU A 250 -20.57 -18.00 29.93
C LEU A 250 -21.64 -17.57 28.93
N LEU A 251 -21.66 -18.13 27.72
CA LEU A 251 -22.66 -17.81 26.70
C LEU A 251 -23.93 -18.59 27.01
N GLU A 252 -24.99 -17.89 27.32
CA GLU A 252 -26.26 -18.48 27.79
C GLU A 252 -27.25 -18.67 26.64
N GLU A 253 -27.40 -17.65 25.77
CA GLU A 253 -28.37 -17.65 24.69
C GLU A 253 -27.93 -18.49 23.49
N GLU A 254 -28.90 -19.10 22.80
CA GLU A 254 -28.60 -19.89 21.59
C GLU A 254 -27.99 -19.05 20.45
N ALA A 255 -28.39 -17.79 20.32
CA ALA A 255 -27.84 -16.87 19.34
C ALA A 255 -26.34 -16.59 19.59
N GLU A 256 -25.92 -16.46 20.86
CA GLU A 256 -24.51 -16.30 21.25
C GLU A 256 -23.67 -17.52 20.85
N LYS A 257 -24.18 -18.73 21.15
CA LYS A 257 -23.52 -19.98 20.85
C LYS A 257 -23.37 -20.20 19.34
N LYS A 258 -24.43 -19.92 18.57
CA LYS A 258 -24.39 -19.97 17.10
C LYS A 258 -23.35 -19.01 16.53
N LEU A 259 -23.33 -17.76 16.96
CA LEU A 259 -22.37 -16.75 16.51
C LEU A 259 -20.93 -17.17 16.88
N TYR A 260 -20.72 -17.69 18.10
CA TYR A 260 -19.41 -18.18 18.54
C TYR A 260 -18.90 -19.31 17.63
N LEU A 261 -19.75 -20.32 17.36
CA LEU A 261 -19.39 -21.43 16.48
C LEU A 261 -19.10 -20.98 15.05
N ALA A 262 -19.94 -20.10 14.49
CA ALA A 262 -19.75 -19.54 13.15
C ALA A 262 -18.42 -18.80 13.05
N THR A 263 -18.10 -17.93 14.04
CA THR A 263 -16.81 -17.21 14.05
C THR A 263 -15.61 -18.16 14.16
N GLN A 264 -15.73 -19.29 14.87
CA GLN A 264 -14.66 -20.28 14.92
C GLN A 264 -14.41 -20.96 13.57
N VAL A 265 -15.50 -21.32 12.87
CA VAL A 265 -15.41 -21.96 11.53
C VAL A 265 -14.72 -20.99 10.56
N ILE A 266 -15.22 -19.75 10.46
CA ILE A 266 -14.64 -18.72 9.59
C ILE A 266 -13.17 -18.45 9.97
N THR A 267 -12.84 -18.28 11.26
CA THR A 267 -11.45 -18.09 11.69
C THR A 267 -10.52 -19.20 11.22
N LYS A 268 -10.98 -20.46 11.20
CA LYS A 268 -10.17 -21.59 10.71
C LYS A 268 -10.00 -21.56 9.19
N GLN A 269 -11.05 -21.21 8.46
CA GLN A 269 -11.01 -21.07 7.00
C GLN A 269 -10.04 -19.95 6.58
N LEU A 270 -10.14 -18.78 7.21
CA LEU A 270 -9.33 -17.61 6.89
C LEU A 270 -7.84 -17.75 7.24
N LYS A 271 -7.44 -18.66 8.13
CA LYS A 271 -6.03 -18.85 8.49
C LYS A 271 -5.10 -19.19 7.31
N LYS A 272 -5.62 -19.76 6.25
CA LYS A 272 -4.86 -20.22 5.08
C LYS A 272 -5.21 -19.42 3.82
N GLU A 273 -6.25 -18.63 3.89
CA GLU A 273 -6.73 -17.82 2.76
C GLU A 273 -5.93 -16.52 2.66
N LYS A 274 -5.53 -16.18 1.45
CA LYS A 274 -4.82 -14.94 1.12
C LYS A 274 -5.60 -14.06 0.15
N ASP A 275 -6.61 -14.62 -0.50
CA ASP A 275 -7.47 -13.90 -1.42
C ASP A 275 -8.54 -13.14 -0.64
N TYR A 276 -8.46 -11.81 -0.68
CA TYR A 276 -9.38 -10.93 0.05
C TYR A 276 -10.82 -11.04 -0.45
N GLY A 277 -11.04 -11.33 -1.73
CA GLY A 277 -12.38 -11.58 -2.30
C GLY A 277 -13.02 -12.82 -1.67
N LEU A 278 -12.26 -13.92 -1.58
CA LEU A 278 -12.71 -15.15 -0.92
C LEU A 278 -12.94 -14.96 0.58
N ILE A 279 -12.08 -14.13 1.23
CA ILE A 279 -12.26 -13.78 2.64
C ILE A 279 -13.58 -13.03 2.80
N MET A 280 -13.82 -11.96 2.04
CA MET A 280 -15.05 -11.17 2.14
C MET A 280 -16.30 -11.98 1.82
N SER A 281 -16.24 -12.85 0.80
CA SER A 281 -17.33 -13.78 0.47
C SER A 281 -17.66 -14.74 1.64
N SER A 282 -16.63 -15.24 2.34
CA SER A 282 -16.82 -16.07 3.52
C SER A 282 -17.46 -15.31 4.68
N LEU A 283 -17.17 -14.02 4.81
CA LEU A 283 -17.76 -13.15 5.85
C LEU A 283 -19.25 -12.83 5.59
N LEU A 284 -19.72 -12.87 4.33
CA LEU A 284 -21.16 -12.74 4.02
C LEU A 284 -22.00 -13.80 4.73
N ALA A 285 -21.47 -15.02 4.90
CA ALA A 285 -22.17 -16.11 5.59
C ALA A 285 -22.44 -15.83 7.08
N LEU A 286 -21.81 -14.83 7.68
CA LEU A 286 -22.06 -14.43 9.06
C LEU A 286 -23.32 -13.59 9.24
N LYS A 287 -23.95 -13.10 8.15
CA LYS A 287 -25.08 -12.16 8.22
C LYS A 287 -26.20 -12.66 9.14
N GLU A 288 -26.74 -13.85 8.85
CA GLU A 288 -27.90 -14.37 9.59
C GLU A 288 -27.62 -14.56 11.08
N VAL A 289 -26.42 -15.07 11.44
CA VAL A 289 -26.06 -15.30 12.85
C VAL A 289 -25.72 -14.01 13.59
N ILE A 290 -25.27 -12.96 12.88
CA ILE A 290 -25.03 -11.64 13.45
C ILE A 290 -26.38 -10.93 13.68
N ASP A 291 -27.29 -11.00 12.72
CA ASP A 291 -28.63 -10.44 12.83
C ASP A 291 -29.40 -11.13 14.01
N ASP A 292 -29.43 -12.47 14.06
CA ASP A 292 -30.02 -13.26 15.16
C ASP A 292 -29.44 -12.86 16.53
N PHE A 293 -28.13 -12.64 16.60
CA PHE A 293 -27.48 -12.20 17.83
C PHE A 293 -27.96 -10.80 18.26
N PHE A 294 -28.01 -9.83 17.37
CA PHE A 294 -28.43 -8.48 17.74
C PHE A 294 -29.91 -8.32 18.00
N ASP A 295 -30.74 -9.22 17.47
CA ASP A 295 -32.17 -9.23 17.71
C ASP A 295 -32.53 -9.86 19.08
N ASN A 296 -31.73 -10.84 19.54
CA ASN A 296 -32.07 -11.66 20.71
C ASN A 296 -31.13 -11.42 21.91
N VAL A 297 -29.99 -10.72 21.74
CA VAL A 297 -28.97 -10.59 22.81
C VAL A 297 -28.72 -9.12 23.17
N MET A 298 -28.94 -8.79 24.43
CA MET A 298 -28.54 -7.48 24.98
C MET A 298 -27.08 -7.56 25.45
N VAL A 299 -26.17 -6.85 24.75
CA VAL A 299 -24.74 -6.88 25.06
C VAL A 299 -24.43 -6.27 26.43
N ASN A 300 -25.03 -5.10 26.73
CA ASN A 300 -24.81 -4.36 27.97
C ASN A 300 -25.76 -4.85 29.05
N VAL A 301 -25.34 -5.82 29.84
CA VAL A 301 -26.05 -6.38 31.00
C VAL A 301 -25.30 -6.05 32.31
N GLU A 302 -26.00 -6.17 33.44
CA GLU A 302 -25.42 -5.91 34.77
C GLU A 302 -24.33 -6.91 35.16
N ASP A 303 -24.52 -8.19 34.82
CA ASP A 303 -23.49 -9.22 35.04
C ASP A 303 -22.23 -8.88 34.23
N THR A 304 -21.19 -8.51 34.96
CA THR A 304 -19.91 -8.09 34.38
C THR A 304 -19.22 -9.20 33.59
N LYS A 305 -19.34 -10.46 34.03
CA LYS A 305 -18.68 -11.60 33.35
C LYS A 305 -19.39 -11.92 32.03
N LEU A 306 -20.71 -11.96 32.06
CA LEU A 306 -21.51 -12.17 30.86
C LEU A 306 -21.33 -11.03 29.86
N ARG A 307 -21.37 -9.77 30.33
CA ARG A 307 -21.09 -8.60 29.50
C ARG A 307 -19.73 -8.67 28.82
N GLN A 308 -18.67 -9.03 29.57
CA GLN A 308 -17.34 -9.21 28.99
C GLN A 308 -17.31 -10.32 27.94
N ALA A 309 -17.94 -11.46 28.19
CA ALA A 309 -18.01 -12.55 27.21
C ALA A 309 -18.71 -12.11 25.90
N ARG A 310 -19.81 -11.32 26.01
CA ARG A 310 -20.52 -10.74 24.86
C ARG A 310 -19.67 -9.73 24.09
N LEU A 311 -18.97 -8.83 24.81
CA LEU A 311 -18.04 -7.87 24.17
C LEU A 311 -16.91 -8.58 23.43
N MET A 312 -16.31 -9.63 24.01
CA MET A 312 -15.28 -10.43 23.34
C MET A 312 -15.82 -11.18 22.12
N LEU A 313 -17.07 -11.61 22.14
CA LEU A 313 -17.70 -12.29 21.00
C LEU A 313 -17.87 -11.33 19.80
N ILE A 314 -18.39 -10.13 20.04
CA ILE A 314 -18.56 -9.12 18.96
C ILE A 314 -17.20 -8.53 18.52
N GLU A 315 -16.21 -8.40 19.41
CA GLU A 315 -14.84 -8.05 19.04
C GLU A 315 -14.24 -9.09 18.08
N ARG A 316 -14.51 -10.37 18.30
CA ARG A 316 -14.08 -11.43 17.39
C ARG A 316 -14.68 -11.26 16.00
N VAL A 317 -15.98 -10.95 15.90
CA VAL A 317 -16.61 -10.63 14.62
C VAL A 317 -15.90 -9.45 13.95
N ARG A 318 -15.68 -8.35 14.69
CA ARG A 318 -15.00 -7.17 14.15
C ARG A 318 -13.59 -7.49 13.64
N LYS A 319 -12.80 -8.29 14.39
CA LYS A 319 -11.44 -8.70 13.98
C LYS A 319 -11.43 -9.49 12.66
N LEU A 320 -12.48 -10.26 12.36
CA LEU A 320 -12.59 -10.95 11.06
C LEU A 320 -12.70 -9.94 9.90
N PHE A 321 -13.51 -8.91 10.02
CA PHE A 321 -13.62 -7.86 9.00
C PHE A 321 -12.36 -7.00 8.92
N LEU A 322 -11.76 -6.63 10.06
CA LEU A 322 -10.52 -5.87 10.11
C LEU A 322 -9.32 -6.58 9.48
N SER A 323 -9.41 -7.89 9.25
CA SER A 323 -8.38 -8.61 8.49
C SER A 323 -8.32 -8.15 7.02
N VAL A 324 -9.39 -7.52 6.51
CA VAL A 324 -9.47 -6.95 5.16
C VAL A 324 -9.56 -5.43 5.22
N ALA A 325 -10.59 -4.90 5.90
CA ALA A 325 -10.87 -3.46 6.00
C ALA A 325 -11.76 -3.14 7.21
N ASP A 326 -11.75 -1.90 7.67
CA ASP A 326 -12.74 -1.43 8.63
C ASP A 326 -14.05 -1.03 7.93
N VAL A 327 -14.92 -2.02 7.70
CA VAL A 327 -16.18 -1.81 6.98
C VAL A 327 -17.15 -0.84 7.68
N SER A 328 -16.88 -0.42 8.93
CA SER A 328 -17.69 0.59 9.60
C SER A 328 -17.57 1.98 8.98
N TYR A 329 -16.56 2.23 8.15
CA TYR A 329 -16.42 3.47 7.37
C TYR A 329 -17.34 3.52 6.15
N LEU A 330 -17.87 2.38 5.69
CA LEU A 330 -18.71 2.32 4.49
C LEU A 330 -20.08 2.96 4.72
N SER A 331 -20.64 3.56 3.67
CA SER A 331 -22.04 4.02 3.69
C SER A 331 -22.98 2.81 3.60
N SER A 332 -24.00 2.80 4.44
CA SER A 332 -25.06 1.76 4.46
C SER A 332 -26.19 2.10 3.51
#